data_6be2338c3f5529548bd7ac04c7c022c8
#
_entry.id   6be2338c3f5529548bd7ac04c7c022c8
#
_cell.length_a   1.000
_cell.length_b   1.000
_cell.length_c   1.000
_cell.angle_alpha   90.00
_cell.angle_beta   90.00
_cell.angle_gamma   90.00
#
_symmetry.space_group_name_H-M   'P 1'
#
loop_
_entity.id
_entity.type
_entity.pdbx_description
1 polymer ?
#
loop_
_entity_poly.entity_id
_entity_poly.type
_entity_poly.pdbx_seq_one_letter_code
_entity_poly.pdbx_strand_id
1 'polypeptide(L)'
;MVLKIDRGSERGRTILRLSGRIQSEQLEQLKVQMEGIPEGILDLKDVRLVDRDVVRFLGVSELNGTELRHCSPYIREWILKERGDP
;
A
#
# COMPACT_ATOMS: atom_id res chain seq x y z
N MET A 1 -6.75 -15.19 -8.45
CA MET A 1 -5.59 -14.60 -7.77
C MET A 1 -6.01 -13.42 -6.93
N VAL A 2 -5.56 -13.38 -5.71
CA VAL A 2 -6.01 -12.36 -4.76
C VAL A 2 -5.17 -11.10 -4.86
N LEU A 3 -3.85 -11.23 -4.81
CA LEU A 3 -2.92 -10.10 -4.85
C LEU A 3 -1.82 -10.38 -5.85
N LYS A 4 -1.56 -9.41 -6.71
CA LYS A 4 -0.41 -9.42 -7.62
C LYS A 4 0.48 -8.23 -7.28
N ILE A 5 1.79 -8.47 -7.17
CA ILE A 5 2.77 -7.44 -6.90
C ILE A 5 3.79 -7.43 -8.05
N ASP A 6 3.87 -6.32 -8.78
CA ASP A 6 4.89 -6.11 -9.80
C ASP A 6 5.91 -5.11 -9.29
N ARG A 7 7.18 -5.49 -9.32
CA ARG A 7 8.25 -4.65 -8.83
C ARG A 7 8.94 -3.94 -10.00
N GLY A 8 9.17 -2.65 -9.81
CA GLY A 8 9.85 -1.83 -10.80
C GLY A 8 10.71 -0.78 -10.15
N SER A 9 11.28 0.09 -10.96
CA SER A 9 12.12 1.19 -10.48
C SER A 9 11.73 2.46 -11.21
N GLU A 10 11.74 3.57 -10.48
CA GLU A 10 11.44 4.89 -11.02
C GLU A 10 12.37 5.90 -10.36
N ARG A 11 13.28 6.48 -11.14
CA ARG A 11 14.23 7.48 -10.67
C ARG A 11 15.01 7.04 -9.43
N GLY A 12 15.45 5.78 -9.44
CA GLY A 12 16.22 5.22 -8.33
C GLY A 12 15.40 4.75 -7.16
N ARG A 13 14.08 4.92 -7.19
CA ARG A 13 13.17 4.43 -6.15
C ARG A 13 12.51 3.13 -6.60
N THR A 14 12.32 2.22 -5.67
CA THR A 14 11.59 0.99 -5.94
C THR A 14 10.08 1.29 -5.93
N ILE A 15 9.39 0.83 -6.96
CA ILE A 15 7.94 0.92 -7.02
C ILE A 15 7.35 -0.49 -7.02
N LEU A 16 6.33 -0.69 -6.18
CA LEU A 16 5.55 -1.92 -6.15
C LEU A 16 4.16 -1.59 -6.66
N ARG A 17 3.81 -2.17 -7.82
CA ARG A 17 2.46 -2.01 -8.38
C ARG A 17 1.60 -3.14 -7.88
N LEU A 18 0.58 -2.78 -7.11
CA LEU A 18 -0.31 -3.75 -6.47
C LEU A 18 -1.60 -3.83 -7.26
N SER A 19 -2.12 -5.05 -7.41
CA SER A 19 -3.41 -5.23 -8.07
C SER A 19 -4.20 -6.34 -7.40
N GLY A 20 -5.53 -6.22 -7.47
CA GLY A 20 -6.45 -7.19 -6.91
C GLY A 20 -6.89 -6.83 -5.51
N ARG A 21 -6.99 -7.84 -4.64
CA ARG A 21 -7.46 -7.68 -3.28
C ARG A 21 -6.30 -7.83 -2.31
N ILE A 22 -6.22 -6.91 -1.36
CA ILE A 22 -5.23 -6.97 -0.29
C ILE A 22 -5.99 -7.02 1.02
N GLN A 23 -5.96 -8.18 1.66
CA GLN A 23 -6.59 -8.38 2.95
C GLN A 23 -5.56 -8.87 3.95
N SER A 24 -5.97 -9.08 5.20
CA SER A 24 -5.05 -9.49 6.27
C SER A 24 -4.19 -10.69 5.86
N GLU A 25 -4.76 -11.63 5.12
CA GLU A 25 -4.06 -12.84 4.69
C GLU A 25 -2.89 -12.54 3.74
N GLN A 26 -2.97 -11.45 2.97
CA GLN A 26 -1.92 -11.06 2.02
C GLN A 26 -0.96 -10.03 2.59
N LEU A 27 -1.25 -9.51 3.78
CA LEU A 27 -0.47 -8.42 4.36
C LEU A 27 0.98 -8.82 4.60
N GLU A 28 1.22 -10.04 5.06
CA GLU A 28 2.57 -10.52 5.30
C GLU A 28 3.38 -10.59 4.00
N GLN A 29 2.74 -11.01 2.91
CA GLN A 29 3.37 -11.03 1.59
C GLN A 29 3.80 -9.63 1.19
N LEU A 30 2.96 -8.63 1.41
CA LEU A 30 3.28 -7.25 1.11
C LEU A 30 4.41 -6.74 1.99
N LYS A 31 4.38 -7.03 3.28
CA LYS A 31 5.43 -6.61 4.22
C LYS A 31 6.78 -7.17 3.81
N VAL A 32 6.84 -8.43 3.41
CA VAL A 32 8.08 -9.06 2.97
C VAL A 32 8.64 -8.33 1.74
N GLN A 33 7.79 -7.99 0.79
CA GLN A 33 8.22 -7.27 -0.41
C GLN A 33 8.73 -5.86 -0.10
N MET A 34 8.28 -5.26 0.99
CA MET A 34 8.69 -3.91 1.37
C MET A 34 9.94 -3.88 2.25
N GLU A 35 10.40 -5.03 2.74
CA GLU A 35 11.63 -5.09 3.52
C GLU A 35 12.81 -4.57 2.70
N GLY A 36 13.63 -3.71 3.29
CA GLY A 36 14.77 -3.13 2.63
C GLY A 36 14.44 -2.03 1.64
N ILE A 37 13.20 -1.55 1.61
CA ILE A 37 12.77 -0.45 0.72
C ILE A 37 12.29 0.71 1.58
N PRO A 38 13.19 1.56 2.11
CA PRO A 38 12.79 2.57 3.10
C PRO A 38 11.92 3.70 2.54
N GLU A 39 12.08 4.05 1.27
CA GLU A 39 11.33 5.14 0.65
C GLU A 39 10.72 4.68 -0.66
N GLY A 40 10.05 3.54 -0.59
CA GLY A 40 9.42 2.95 -1.77
C GLY A 40 8.14 3.65 -2.17
N ILE A 41 7.64 3.25 -3.33
CA ILE A 41 6.37 3.72 -3.87
C ILE A 41 5.43 2.52 -3.95
N LEU A 42 4.22 2.68 -3.41
CA LEU A 42 3.16 1.70 -3.60
C LEU A 42 2.13 2.29 -4.55
N ASP A 43 2.01 1.68 -5.73
CA ASP A 43 1.01 2.11 -6.70
C ASP A 43 -0.27 1.30 -6.47
N LEU A 44 -1.33 1.99 -6.10
CA LEU A 44 -2.59 1.38 -5.71
C LEU A 44 -3.66 1.50 -6.79
N LYS A 45 -3.26 1.87 -8.00
CA LYS A 45 -4.21 2.11 -9.09
C LYS A 45 -5.15 0.95 -9.34
N ASP A 46 -4.65 -0.27 -9.30
CA ASP A 46 -5.44 -1.46 -9.61
C ASP A 46 -5.86 -2.26 -8.38
N VAL A 47 -5.73 -1.67 -7.20
CA VAL A 47 -6.22 -2.28 -5.97
C VAL A 47 -7.73 -2.11 -5.90
N ARG A 48 -8.44 -3.22 -5.71
CA ARG A 48 -9.90 -3.22 -5.74
C ARG A 48 -10.53 -3.33 -4.37
N LEU A 49 -9.86 -4.02 -3.45
CA LEU A 49 -10.43 -4.26 -2.13
C LEU A 49 -9.33 -4.31 -1.08
N VAL A 50 -9.57 -3.64 0.03
CA VAL A 50 -8.68 -3.69 1.21
C VAL A 50 -9.54 -3.91 2.45
N ASP A 51 -8.89 -4.35 3.54
CA ASP A 51 -9.57 -4.41 4.84
C ASP A 51 -8.88 -3.45 5.82
N ARG A 52 -9.39 -3.43 7.06
CA ARG A 52 -8.90 -2.49 8.07
C ARG A 52 -7.41 -2.64 8.35
N ASP A 53 -6.94 -3.88 8.47
CA ASP A 53 -5.52 -4.11 8.80
C ASP A 53 -4.62 -3.58 7.69
N VAL A 54 -5.02 -3.76 6.44
CA VAL A 54 -4.28 -3.23 5.30
C VAL A 54 -4.31 -1.71 5.28
N VAL A 55 -5.46 -1.11 5.56
CA VAL A 55 -5.59 0.35 5.61
C VAL A 55 -4.68 0.93 6.68
N ARG A 56 -4.62 0.30 7.86
CA ARG A 56 -3.73 0.73 8.94
C ARG A 56 -2.27 0.60 8.53
N PHE A 57 -1.91 -0.50 7.88
CA PHE A 57 -0.56 -0.71 7.40
C PHE A 57 -0.16 0.35 6.38
N LEU A 58 -1.05 0.67 5.43
CA LEU A 58 -0.77 1.71 4.43
C LEU A 58 -0.57 3.06 5.10
N GLY A 59 -1.39 3.39 6.09
CA GLY A 59 -1.26 4.63 6.82
C GLY A 59 0.06 4.76 7.56
N VAL A 60 0.48 3.70 8.24
CA VAL A 60 1.77 3.68 8.95
C VAL A 60 2.92 3.76 7.96
N SER A 61 2.84 3.04 6.85
CA SER A 61 3.88 3.07 5.82
C SER A 61 4.06 4.48 5.26
N GLU A 62 2.97 5.19 5.02
CA GLU A 62 3.04 6.55 4.52
C GLU A 62 3.72 7.47 5.52
N LEU A 63 3.43 7.33 6.80
CA LEU A 63 4.08 8.10 7.86
C LEU A 63 5.58 7.83 7.93
N ASN A 64 5.99 6.64 7.51
CA ASN A 64 7.41 6.23 7.53
C ASN A 64 8.13 6.52 6.22
N GLY A 65 7.51 7.28 5.31
CA GLY A 65 8.18 7.73 4.09
C GLY A 65 7.77 7.00 2.81
N THR A 66 6.88 6.01 2.88
CA THR A 66 6.39 5.34 1.68
C THR A 66 5.40 6.25 0.96
N GLU A 67 5.59 6.42 -0.35
CA GLU A 67 4.64 7.18 -1.17
C GLU A 67 3.50 6.26 -1.61
N LEU A 68 2.25 6.68 -1.38
CA LEU A 68 1.07 5.98 -1.88
C LEU A 68 0.62 6.69 -3.16
N ARG A 69 0.72 6.00 -4.29
CA ARG A 69 0.40 6.57 -5.60
C ARG A 69 -0.92 6.01 -6.10
N HIS A 70 -1.73 6.85 -6.72
CA HIS A 70 -3.04 6.48 -7.27
C HIS A 70 -3.97 5.88 -6.21
N CYS A 71 -3.85 6.38 -4.98
CA CYS A 71 -4.73 5.95 -3.90
C CYS A 71 -6.15 6.48 -4.18
N SER A 72 -7.13 5.58 -4.23
CA SER A 72 -8.50 6.00 -4.48
C SER A 72 -9.01 6.88 -3.33
N PRO A 73 -9.97 7.78 -3.59
CA PRO A 73 -10.56 8.60 -2.52
C PRO A 73 -11.14 7.77 -1.38
N TYR A 74 -11.73 6.63 -1.69
CA TYR A 74 -12.30 5.71 -0.71
C TYR A 74 -11.21 5.19 0.25
N ILE A 75 -10.09 4.74 -0.29
CA ILE A 75 -8.98 4.22 0.52
C ILE A 75 -8.34 5.37 1.30
N ARG A 76 -8.12 6.52 0.64
CA ARG A 76 -7.53 7.68 1.30
C ARG A 76 -8.37 8.13 2.50
N GLU A 77 -9.67 8.21 2.32
CA GLU A 77 -10.56 8.62 3.39
C GLU A 77 -10.52 7.63 4.55
N TRP A 78 -10.48 6.34 4.24
CA TRP A 78 -10.41 5.30 5.26
C TRP A 78 -9.09 5.40 6.04
N ILE A 79 -7.96 5.63 5.34
CA ILE A 79 -6.66 5.82 6.00
C ILE A 79 -6.74 6.99 7.00
N LEU A 80 -7.32 8.10 6.59
CA LEU A 80 -7.43 9.27 7.46
C LEU A 80 -8.29 8.97 8.71
N LYS A 81 -9.37 8.23 8.54
CA LYS A 81 -10.21 7.83 9.66
C LYS A 81 -9.47 6.90 10.63
N GLU A 82 -8.72 5.95 10.11
CA GLU A 82 -7.98 5.01 10.95
C GLU A 82 -6.83 5.69 11.70
N ARG A 83 -6.33 6.81 11.19
CA ARG A 83 -5.33 7.63 11.90
C ARG A 83 -5.98 8.49 12.98
N GLY A 84 -7.29 8.63 12.99
CA GLY A 84 -7.97 9.53 13.86
C GLY A 84 -7.97 10.98 13.38
N ASP A 85 -7.65 11.23 12.13
CA ASP A 85 -7.70 12.56 11.54
C ASP A 85 -9.14 13.02 11.36
N PRO A 86 -9.46 14.29 11.65
CA PRO A 86 -10.82 14.80 11.43
C PRO A 86 -11.20 14.89 9.95
#